data_40295e769c06162fe1f23d71f422e4ec
#
_entry.id   40295e769c06162fe1f23d71f422e4ec
#
_cell.length_a   1.000
_cell.length_b   1.000
_cell.length_c   1.000
_cell.angle_alpha   90.00
_cell.angle_beta   90.00
_cell.angle_gamma   90.00
#
_symmetry.space_group_name_H-M   'P 1'
#
loop_
_entity.id
_entity.type
_entity.pdbx_description
1 polymer ?
#
loop_
_entity_poly.entity_id
_entity_poly.type
_entity_poly.pdbx_seq_one_letter_code
_entity_poly.pdbx_strand_id
1 'polypeptide(L)'
;MGAEKKGLIRDRQITSRRLISAVGSLLAKKGFKGLGVNAVAREAGVDKVLIYRYFDDLSGLIAAFAQQEDFWPSSREMAGGDPARFSGLPLDEKLSLFADSFIQALQKRPLTRAIMAWEMIEPNELTEELERVREERIMAFFQMFFAKDHTGIDLQALVMLVGAALSYLVLRADNIDVYGGLDLATDQGWNRITSVVNMVIQKMVTPK
;
A
#
# COMPACT_ATOMS: atom_id res chain seq x y z
N MET A 1 -21.12 0.08 36.93
CA MET A 1 -21.17 -0.72 35.65
C MET A 1 -20.62 -0.02 34.41
N GLY A 2 -20.75 1.29 34.23
CA GLY A 2 -20.27 2.00 33.03
C GLY A 2 -18.73 2.26 32.97
N ALA A 3 -18.09 2.54 34.09
CA ALA A 3 -16.66 2.84 34.15
C ALA A 3 -15.76 1.61 33.95
N GLU A 4 -16.15 0.47 34.51
CA GLU A 4 -15.44 -0.81 34.37
C GLU A 4 -15.47 -1.34 32.92
N LYS A 5 -16.63 -1.22 32.25
CA LYS A 5 -16.78 -1.58 30.84
C LYS A 5 -15.93 -0.70 29.92
N LYS A 6 -15.79 0.59 30.25
CA LYS A 6 -14.92 1.56 29.55
C LYS A 6 -13.44 1.24 29.74
N GLY A 7 -13.04 0.80 30.94
CA GLY A 7 -11.66 0.35 31.23
C GLY A 7 -11.27 -0.88 30.41
N LEU A 8 -12.09 -1.92 30.40
CA LEU A 8 -11.86 -3.16 29.64
C LEU A 8 -11.78 -2.94 28.12
N ILE A 9 -12.62 -2.05 27.57
CA ILE A 9 -12.57 -1.69 26.14
C ILE A 9 -11.27 -0.95 25.81
N ARG A 10 -10.82 -0.03 26.65
CA ARG A 10 -9.57 0.71 26.49
C ARG A 10 -8.36 -0.22 26.54
N ASP A 11 -8.32 -1.16 27.46
CA ASP A 11 -7.24 -2.14 27.60
C ASP A 11 -7.18 -3.08 26.40
N ARG A 12 -8.33 -3.51 25.87
CA ARG A 12 -8.40 -4.27 24.63
C ARG A 12 -7.83 -3.49 23.44
N GLN A 13 -8.19 -2.23 23.27
CA GLN A 13 -7.69 -1.39 22.17
C GLN A 13 -6.18 -1.18 22.25
N ILE A 14 -5.65 -0.93 23.44
CA ILE A 14 -4.20 -0.77 23.66
C ILE A 14 -3.46 -2.06 23.30
N THR A 15 -3.97 -3.19 23.78
CA THR A 15 -3.36 -4.50 23.51
C THR A 15 -3.42 -4.87 22.02
N SER A 16 -4.56 -4.63 21.35
CA SER A 16 -4.69 -4.85 19.91
C SER A 16 -3.68 -4.01 19.12
N ARG A 17 -3.51 -2.74 19.44
CA ARG A 17 -2.50 -1.88 18.80
C ARG A 17 -1.07 -2.37 19.02
N ARG A 18 -0.74 -2.88 20.21
CA ARG A 18 0.58 -3.46 20.50
C ARG A 18 0.84 -4.69 19.64
N LEU A 19 -0.14 -5.57 19.48
CA LEU A 19 -0.04 -6.76 18.64
C LEU A 19 0.14 -6.38 17.16
N ILE A 20 -0.64 -5.44 16.64
CA ILE A 20 -0.52 -4.95 15.28
C ILE A 20 0.85 -4.29 15.04
N SER A 21 1.31 -3.44 15.97
CA SER A 21 2.63 -2.81 15.88
C SER A 21 3.77 -3.82 15.92
N ALA A 22 3.63 -4.90 16.68
CA ALA A 22 4.61 -5.99 16.77
C ALA A 22 4.76 -6.74 15.42
N VAL A 23 3.67 -6.89 14.65
CA VAL A 23 3.74 -7.44 13.28
C VAL A 23 4.66 -6.58 12.42
N GLY A 24 4.41 -5.27 12.34
CA GLY A 24 5.23 -4.36 11.56
C GLY A 24 6.71 -4.36 11.99
N SER A 25 6.97 -4.38 13.31
CA SER A 25 8.32 -4.46 13.87
C SER A 25 9.05 -5.76 13.47
N LEU A 26 8.37 -6.90 13.50
CA LEU A 26 8.95 -8.19 13.11
C LEU A 26 9.19 -8.27 11.60
N LEU A 27 8.24 -7.81 10.79
CA LEU A 27 8.41 -7.73 9.33
C LEU A 27 9.61 -6.88 8.96
N ALA A 28 9.76 -5.71 9.57
CA ALA A 28 10.90 -4.83 9.32
C ALA A 28 12.25 -5.45 9.74
N LYS A 29 12.29 -6.19 10.86
CA LYS A 29 13.53 -6.76 11.40
C LYS A 29 13.91 -8.11 10.81
N LYS A 30 12.94 -8.96 10.47
CA LYS A 30 13.14 -10.38 10.21
C LYS A 30 12.41 -10.91 8.96
N GLY A 31 11.62 -10.06 8.30
CA GLY A 31 10.75 -10.48 7.19
C GLY A 31 9.69 -11.50 7.64
N PHE A 32 9.07 -12.17 6.68
CA PHE A 32 8.01 -13.15 6.96
C PHE A 32 8.49 -14.38 7.72
N LYS A 33 9.74 -14.80 7.56
CA LYS A 33 10.35 -15.93 8.32
C LYS A 33 10.37 -15.67 9.82
N GLY A 34 10.33 -14.41 10.23
CA GLY A 34 10.28 -14.02 11.64
C GLY A 34 8.88 -13.97 12.23
N LEU A 35 7.84 -14.07 11.40
CA LEU A 35 6.45 -14.02 11.85
C LEU A 35 5.97 -15.37 12.40
N GLY A 36 5.25 -15.30 13.49
CA GLY A 36 4.57 -16.42 14.13
C GLY A 36 3.91 -15.98 15.42
N VAL A 37 2.86 -16.68 15.84
CA VAL A 37 2.07 -16.33 17.03
C VAL A 37 2.96 -16.08 18.26
N ASN A 38 3.93 -16.96 18.53
CA ASN A 38 4.83 -16.82 19.68
C ASN A 38 5.79 -15.64 19.54
N ALA A 39 6.27 -15.36 18.33
CA ALA A 39 7.17 -14.22 18.05
C ALA A 39 6.43 -12.89 18.26
N VAL A 40 5.23 -12.76 17.70
CA VAL A 40 4.39 -11.57 17.82
C VAL A 40 3.99 -11.33 19.27
N ALA A 41 3.53 -12.34 19.99
CA ALA A 41 3.16 -12.22 21.39
C ALA A 41 4.33 -11.73 22.25
N ARG A 42 5.54 -12.28 22.04
CA ARG A 42 6.77 -11.87 22.73
C ARG A 42 7.17 -10.43 22.37
N GLU A 43 7.15 -10.05 21.10
CA GLU A 43 7.46 -8.68 20.66
C GLU A 43 6.46 -7.66 21.24
N ALA A 44 5.17 -8.02 21.26
CA ALA A 44 4.12 -7.20 21.85
C ALA A 44 4.14 -7.18 23.40
N GLY A 45 4.84 -8.11 24.04
CA GLY A 45 4.86 -8.27 25.51
C GLY A 45 3.49 -8.64 26.08
N VAL A 46 2.79 -9.56 25.43
CA VAL A 46 1.46 -10.03 25.82
C VAL A 46 1.33 -11.55 25.68
N ASP A 47 0.30 -12.14 26.29
CA ASP A 47 -0.01 -13.56 26.11
C ASP A 47 -0.55 -13.83 24.70
N LYS A 48 -0.05 -14.92 24.08
CA LYS A 48 -0.48 -15.36 22.75
C LYS A 48 -1.98 -15.66 22.63
N VAL A 49 -2.64 -16.03 23.72
CA VAL A 49 -4.10 -16.26 23.79
C VAL A 49 -4.87 -15.02 23.34
N LEU A 50 -4.29 -13.82 23.52
CA LEU A 50 -4.93 -12.57 23.10
C LEU A 50 -4.96 -12.40 21.57
N ILE A 51 -4.03 -13.02 20.83
CA ILE A 51 -4.08 -13.06 19.36
C ILE A 51 -5.34 -13.81 18.92
N TYR A 52 -5.55 -15.02 19.46
CA TYR A 52 -6.75 -15.82 19.15
C TYR A 52 -8.03 -15.12 19.58
N ARG A 53 -8.03 -14.49 20.75
CA ARG A 53 -9.21 -13.78 21.28
C ARG A 53 -9.61 -12.56 20.46
N TYR A 54 -8.65 -11.81 19.88
CA TYR A 54 -8.91 -10.52 19.26
C TYR A 54 -8.94 -10.58 17.74
N PHE A 55 -8.26 -11.56 17.15
CA PHE A 55 -8.01 -11.65 15.72
C PHE A 55 -8.29 -13.03 15.14
N ASP A 56 -8.76 -13.96 15.95
CA ASP A 56 -9.03 -15.37 15.65
C ASP A 56 -7.76 -16.21 15.40
N ASP A 57 -6.81 -15.70 14.62
CA ASP A 57 -5.53 -16.35 14.33
C ASP A 57 -4.46 -15.32 13.91
N LEU A 58 -3.33 -15.81 13.40
CA LEU A 58 -2.25 -14.96 12.89
C LEU A 58 -2.67 -14.26 11.60
N SER A 59 -3.44 -14.92 10.74
CA SER A 59 -3.91 -14.34 9.46
C SER A 59 -4.83 -13.15 9.72
N GLY A 60 -5.78 -13.26 10.65
CA GLY A 60 -6.64 -12.16 11.07
C GLY A 60 -5.86 -10.99 11.68
N LEU A 61 -4.78 -11.28 12.41
CA LEU A 61 -3.88 -10.22 12.90
C LEU A 61 -3.11 -9.53 11.76
N ILE A 62 -2.65 -10.27 10.77
CA ILE A 62 -2.01 -9.72 9.56
C ILE A 62 -2.98 -8.87 8.76
N ALA A 63 -4.23 -9.33 8.58
CA ALA A 63 -5.29 -8.52 7.96
C ALA A 63 -5.50 -7.20 8.70
N ALA A 64 -5.55 -7.23 10.03
CA ALA A 64 -5.67 -6.03 10.84
C ALA A 64 -4.46 -5.09 10.71
N PHE A 65 -3.25 -5.64 10.55
CA PHE A 65 -2.06 -4.85 10.24
C PHE A 65 -2.18 -4.20 8.85
N ALA A 66 -2.58 -4.94 7.82
CA ALA A 66 -2.78 -4.44 6.47
C ALA A 66 -3.85 -3.33 6.38
N GLN A 67 -4.82 -3.32 7.31
CA GLN A 67 -5.84 -2.27 7.40
C GLN A 67 -5.33 -0.97 8.04
N GLN A 68 -4.10 -0.92 8.56
CA GLN A 68 -3.55 0.33 9.08
C GLN A 68 -3.40 1.36 7.95
N GLU A 69 -3.63 2.64 8.29
CA GLU A 69 -3.58 3.74 7.32
C GLU A 69 -2.21 3.87 6.64
N ASP A 70 -1.14 3.55 7.39
CA ASP A 70 0.24 3.67 6.90
C ASP A 70 0.71 2.48 6.05
N PHE A 71 -0.04 1.36 6.01
CA PHE A 71 0.38 0.18 5.25
C PHE A 71 0.32 0.39 3.74
N TRP A 72 -0.78 0.94 3.23
CA TRP A 72 -0.96 1.22 1.80
C TRP A 72 -1.42 2.66 1.59
N PRO A 73 -1.02 3.32 0.48
CA PRO A 73 -1.50 4.66 0.18
C PRO A 73 -3.02 4.75 0.24
N SER A 74 -3.51 5.74 0.98
CA SER A 74 -4.95 6.02 1.03
C SER A 74 -5.45 6.58 -0.30
N SER A 75 -6.75 6.46 -0.58
CA SER A 75 -7.37 7.08 -1.75
C SER A 75 -7.14 8.59 -1.81
N ARG A 76 -7.04 9.23 -0.63
CA ARG A 76 -6.72 10.65 -0.53
C ARG A 76 -5.29 10.95 -1.00
N GLU A 77 -4.31 10.15 -0.57
CA GLU A 77 -2.91 10.33 -1.01
C GLU A 77 -2.76 10.07 -2.50
N MET A 78 -3.36 8.99 -3.01
CA MET A 78 -3.34 8.66 -4.44
C MET A 78 -4.04 9.71 -5.31
N ALA A 79 -5.01 10.46 -4.73
CA ALA A 79 -5.68 11.60 -5.36
C ALA A 79 -4.94 12.94 -5.15
N GLY A 80 -3.65 12.94 -4.80
CA GLY A 80 -2.87 14.16 -4.60
C GLY A 80 -3.26 14.99 -3.37
N GLY A 81 -3.92 14.38 -2.37
CA GLY A 81 -4.32 15.03 -1.12
C GLY A 81 -5.70 15.68 -1.14
N ASP A 82 -6.30 15.89 -2.31
CA ASP A 82 -7.64 16.51 -2.48
C ASP A 82 -8.53 15.67 -3.41
N PRO A 83 -9.31 14.70 -2.86
CA PRO A 83 -10.23 13.86 -3.63
C PRO A 83 -11.31 14.64 -4.40
N ALA A 84 -11.77 15.78 -3.86
CA ALA A 84 -12.82 16.57 -4.51
C ALA A 84 -12.26 17.25 -5.78
N ARG A 85 -11.11 17.89 -5.66
CA ARG A 85 -10.38 18.44 -6.82
C ARG A 85 -10.06 17.33 -7.84
N PHE A 86 -9.53 16.20 -7.38
CA PHE A 86 -9.16 15.07 -8.25
C PHE A 86 -10.35 14.59 -9.10
N SER A 87 -11.52 14.45 -8.49
CA SER A 87 -12.75 14.02 -9.20
C SER A 87 -13.15 14.95 -10.34
N GLY A 88 -12.85 16.24 -10.24
CA GLY A 88 -13.18 17.26 -11.24
C GLY A 88 -12.15 17.42 -12.35
N LEU A 89 -11.00 16.76 -12.28
CA LEU A 89 -9.95 16.89 -13.30
C LEU A 89 -10.33 16.15 -14.59
N PRO A 90 -9.82 16.60 -15.75
CA PRO A 90 -9.76 15.80 -16.96
C PRO A 90 -9.05 14.46 -16.73
N LEU A 91 -9.40 13.44 -17.53
CA LEU A 91 -8.89 12.08 -17.30
C LEU A 91 -7.36 11.98 -17.38
N ASP A 92 -6.72 12.65 -18.34
CA ASP A 92 -5.28 12.69 -18.49
C ASP A 92 -4.59 13.35 -17.29
N GLU A 93 -5.19 14.42 -16.74
CA GLU A 93 -4.69 15.06 -15.51
C GLU A 93 -4.88 14.17 -14.27
N LYS A 94 -6.02 13.44 -14.16
CA LYS A 94 -6.24 12.45 -13.09
C LYS A 94 -5.17 11.37 -13.11
N LEU A 95 -4.91 10.78 -14.28
CA LEU A 95 -3.93 9.71 -14.42
C LEU A 95 -2.50 10.18 -14.13
N SER A 96 -2.15 11.37 -14.60
CA SER A 96 -0.85 12.00 -14.33
C SER A 96 -0.67 12.28 -12.84
N LEU A 97 -1.66 12.89 -12.18
CA LEU A 97 -1.61 13.18 -10.74
C LEU A 97 -1.59 11.90 -9.91
N PHE A 98 -2.34 10.86 -10.32
CA PHE A 98 -2.28 9.54 -9.69
C PHE A 98 -0.88 8.95 -9.76
N ALA A 99 -0.24 8.95 -10.94
CA ALA A 99 1.09 8.38 -11.13
C ALA A 99 2.13 9.06 -10.22
N ASP A 100 2.15 10.39 -10.19
CA ASP A 100 3.07 11.17 -9.36
C ASP A 100 2.81 10.94 -7.86
N SER A 101 1.54 10.98 -7.45
CA SER A 101 1.14 10.80 -6.06
C SER A 101 1.41 9.38 -5.56
N PHE A 102 1.22 8.38 -6.40
CA PHE A 102 1.46 6.98 -6.09
C PHE A 102 2.94 6.69 -5.85
N ILE A 103 3.82 7.20 -6.72
CA ILE A 103 5.29 7.12 -6.53
C ILE A 103 5.67 7.71 -5.17
N GLN A 104 5.28 8.95 -4.91
CA GLN A 104 5.62 9.65 -3.67
C GLN A 104 5.09 8.93 -2.42
N ALA A 105 3.88 8.39 -2.51
CA ALA A 105 3.28 7.66 -1.40
C ALA A 105 4.00 6.33 -1.11
N LEU A 106 4.43 5.59 -2.13
CA LEU A 106 5.24 4.37 -1.95
C LEU A 106 6.65 4.68 -1.45
N GLN A 107 7.29 5.73 -1.95
CA GLN A 107 8.63 6.15 -1.50
C GLN A 107 8.67 6.45 0.01
N LYS A 108 7.58 6.95 0.58
CA LYS A 108 7.44 7.21 2.02
C LYS A 108 7.22 5.95 2.86
N ARG A 109 7.03 4.76 2.25
CA ARG A 109 6.62 3.53 2.94
C ARG A 109 7.65 2.39 2.77
N PRO A 110 8.82 2.50 3.41
CA PRO A 110 9.88 1.48 3.24
C PRO A 110 9.43 0.08 3.66
N LEU A 111 8.62 -0.05 4.73
CA LEU A 111 8.10 -1.34 5.17
C LEU A 111 7.16 -1.96 4.12
N THR A 112 6.26 -1.17 3.54
CA THR A 112 5.36 -1.63 2.47
C THR A 112 6.16 -2.12 1.26
N ARG A 113 7.18 -1.38 0.84
CA ARG A 113 8.08 -1.78 -0.25
C ARG A 113 8.81 -3.08 0.05
N ALA A 114 9.35 -3.23 1.26
CA ALA A 114 10.00 -4.46 1.68
C ALA A 114 9.04 -5.66 1.65
N ILE A 115 7.79 -5.48 2.11
CA ILE A 115 6.74 -6.50 2.07
C ILE A 115 6.43 -6.88 0.63
N MET A 116 6.20 -5.91 -0.26
CA MET A 116 5.92 -6.17 -1.69
C MET A 116 7.07 -6.93 -2.37
N ALA A 117 8.33 -6.60 -2.03
CA ALA A 117 9.48 -7.34 -2.55
C ALA A 117 9.52 -8.80 -2.04
N TRP A 118 9.18 -9.04 -0.78
CA TRP A 118 9.10 -10.37 -0.20
C TRP A 118 7.98 -11.22 -0.83
N GLU A 119 6.81 -10.65 -1.07
CA GLU A 119 5.68 -11.32 -1.73
C GLU A 119 6.06 -11.90 -3.10
N MET A 120 6.90 -11.20 -3.85
CA MET A 120 7.37 -11.66 -5.17
C MET A 120 8.34 -12.86 -5.08
N ILE A 121 9.01 -13.06 -3.93
CA ILE A 121 10.04 -14.05 -3.76
C ILE A 121 9.54 -15.28 -3.01
N GLU A 122 8.75 -15.07 -1.97
CA GLU A 122 8.28 -16.12 -1.06
C GLU A 122 6.75 -15.97 -0.81
N PRO A 123 5.89 -16.24 -1.83
CA PRO A 123 4.44 -16.20 -1.64
C PRO A 123 4.00 -17.25 -0.62
N ASN A 124 3.13 -16.86 0.28
CA ASN A 124 2.56 -17.72 1.33
C ASN A 124 1.22 -17.14 1.81
N GLU A 125 0.47 -17.89 2.63
CA GLU A 125 -0.85 -17.46 3.13
C GLU A 125 -0.87 -16.07 3.79
N LEU A 126 0.22 -15.65 4.44
CA LEU A 126 0.30 -14.34 5.08
C LEU A 126 0.55 -13.22 4.06
N THR A 127 1.35 -13.48 3.01
CA THR A 127 1.54 -12.53 1.91
C THR A 127 0.28 -12.37 1.08
N GLU A 128 -0.46 -13.46 0.84
CA GLU A 128 -1.76 -13.44 0.14
C GLU A 128 -2.77 -12.53 0.86
N GLU A 129 -2.79 -12.55 2.20
CA GLU A 129 -3.69 -11.68 2.96
C GLU A 129 -3.33 -10.20 2.82
N LEU A 130 -2.04 -9.86 2.80
CA LEU A 130 -1.58 -8.48 2.57
C LEU A 130 -1.90 -8.01 1.14
N GLU A 131 -1.69 -8.89 0.16
CA GLU A 131 -2.00 -8.64 -1.25
C GLU A 131 -3.51 -8.41 -1.44
N ARG A 132 -4.36 -9.24 -0.84
CA ARG A 132 -5.83 -9.11 -0.91
C ARG A 132 -6.29 -7.74 -0.41
N VAL A 133 -5.79 -7.29 0.74
CA VAL A 133 -6.14 -5.97 1.29
C VAL A 133 -5.68 -4.83 0.36
N ARG A 134 -4.49 -4.96 -0.23
CA ARG A 134 -3.95 -3.99 -1.18
C ARG A 134 -4.79 -3.92 -2.44
N GLU A 135 -5.17 -5.07 -3.00
CA GLU A 135 -6.02 -5.18 -4.18
C GLU A 135 -7.40 -4.54 -3.95
N GLU A 136 -8.03 -4.84 -2.81
CA GLU A 136 -9.31 -4.22 -2.43
C GLU A 136 -9.22 -2.68 -2.41
N ARG A 137 -8.12 -2.12 -1.88
CA ARG A 137 -7.92 -0.67 -1.82
C ARG A 137 -7.66 -0.04 -3.18
N ILE A 138 -6.89 -0.71 -4.04
CA ILE A 138 -6.67 -0.29 -5.43
C ILE A 138 -8.00 -0.29 -6.19
N MET A 139 -8.77 -1.36 -6.09
CA MET A 139 -10.07 -1.47 -6.75
C MET A 139 -11.07 -0.44 -6.25
N ALA A 140 -11.10 -0.17 -4.93
CA ALA A 140 -11.95 0.87 -4.36
C ALA A 140 -11.57 2.27 -4.89
N PHE A 141 -10.28 2.56 -5.01
CA PHE A 141 -9.80 3.81 -5.62
C PHE A 141 -10.21 3.92 -7.08
N PHE A 142 -10.02 2.85 -7.87
CA PHE A 142 -10.43 2.83 -9.27
C PHE A 142 -11.94 3.07 -9.42
N GLN A 143 -12.75 2.35 -8.66
CA GLN A 143 -14.21 2.50 -8.68
C GLN A 143 -14.66 3.92 -8.30
N MET A 144 -14.00 4.52 -7.33
CA MET A 144 -14.34 5.86 -6.85
C MET A 144 -14.07 6.94 -7.91
N PHE A 145 -12.97 6.84 -8.65
CA PHE A 145 -12.45 7.95 -9.44
C PHE A 145 -12.47 7.75 -10.96
N PHE A 146 -12.51 6.48 -11.44
CA PHE A 146 -12.36 6.17 -12.86
C PHE A 146 -13.53 5.38 -13.46
N ALA A 147 -14.38 4.75 -12.66
CA ALA A 147 -15.46 3.88 -13.17
C ALA A 147 -16.47 4.60 -14.08
N LYS A 148 -16.56 5.94 -13.99
CA LYS A 148 -17.47 6.75 -14.81
C LYS A 148 -16.80 7.33 -16.06
N ASP A 149 -15.50 7.19 -16.20
CA ASP A 149 -14.77 7.73 -17.34
C ASP A 149 -14.90 6.75 -18.52
N HIS A 150 -15.67 7.12 -19.51
CA HIS A 150 -15.89 6.34 -20.73
C HIS A 150 -14.89 6.75 -21.80
N THR A 151 -13.94 5.89 -22.06
CA THR A 151 -12.91 6.06 -23.10
C THR A 151 -12.96 4.88 -24.04
N GLY A 152 -12.39 5.02 -25.22
CA GLY A 152 -12.23 3.89 -26.16
C GLY A 152 -11.13 2.89 -25.77
N ILE A 153 -10.51 3.04 -24.58
CA ILE A 153 -9.42 2.20 -24.05
C ILE A 153 -9.87 1.46 -22.79
N ASP A 154 -9.23 0.31 -22.52
CA ASP A 154 -9.36 -0.37 -21.23
C ASP A 154 -8.59 0.41 -20.16
N LEU A 155 -9.33 1.33 -19.51
CA LEU A 155 -8.76 2.23 -18.50
C LEU A 155 -8.28 1.48 -17.26
N GLN A 156 -8.95 0.40 -16.87
CA GLN A 156 -8.54 -0.44 -15.74
C GLN A 156 -7.20 -1.09 -16.04
N ALA A 157 -7.04 -1.70 -17.21
CA ALA A 157 -5.79 -2.31 -17.62
C ALA A 157 -4.65 -1.27 -17.70
N LEU A 158 -4.92 -0.07 -18.19
CA LEU A 158 -3.95 1.02 -18.25
C LEU A 158 -3.48 1.43 -16.85
N VAL A 159 -4.41 1.68 -15.93
CA VAL A 159 -4.07 2.07 -14.54
C VAL A 159 -3.26 0.98 -13.83
N MET A 160 -3.66 -0.30 -14.02
CA MET A 160 -2.94 -1.43 -13.44
C MET A 160 -1.52 -1.56 -14.02
N LEU A 161 -1.36 -1.40 -15.32
CA LEU A 161 -0.06 -1.50 -15.99
C LEU A 161 0.89 -0.38 -15.56
N VAL A 162 0.40 0.84 -15.50
CA VAL A 162 1.17 2.00 -14.99
C VAL A 162 1.54 1.79 -13.53
N GLY A 163 0.58 1.41 -12.69
CA GLY A 163 0.82 1.13 -11.28
C GLY A 163 1.87 0.03 -11.05
N ALA A 164 1.80 -1.06 -11.82
CA ALA A 164 2.77 -2.15 -11.74
C ALA A 164 4.18 -1.70 -12.15
N ALA A 165 4.31 -0.95 -13.26
CA ALA A 165 5.59 -0.43 -13.72
C ALA A 165 6.21 0.53 -12.70
N LEU A 166 5.43 1.45 -12.15
CA LEU A 166 5.89 2.39 -11.13
C LEU A 166 6.26 1.69 -9.83
N SER A 167 5.45 0.73 -9.38
CA SER A 167 5.77 -0.11 -8.21
C SER A 167 7.10 -0.82 -8.38
N TYR A 168 7.33 -1.46 -9.54
CA TYR A 168 8.58 -2.15 -9.82
C TYR A 168 9.78 -1.21 -9.70
N LEU A 169 9.72 -0.02 -10.31
CA LEU A 169 10.82 0.95 -10.25
C LEU A 169 11.07 1.45 -8.83
N VAL A 170 10.02 1.73 -8.06
CA VAL A 170 10.15 2.16 -6.65
C VAL A 170 10.78 1.07 -5.79
N LEU A 171 10.40 -0.21 -5.99
CA LEU A 171 11.01 -1.34 -5.28
C LEU A 171 12.48 -1.55 -5.69
N ARG A 172 12.81 -1.35 -6.97
CA ARG A 172 14.20 -1.46 -7.45
C ARG A 172 15.10 -0.37 -6.86
N ALA A 173 14.58 0.83 -6.66
CA ALA A 173 15.33 1.95 -6.08
C ALA A 173 15.84 1.69 -4.65
N ASP A 174 15.26 0.73 -3.92
CA ASP A 174 15.79 0.32 -2.61
C ASP A 174 17.12 -0.47 -2.71
N ASN A 175 17.48 -0.98 -3.89
CA ASN A 175 18.63 -1.88 -4.07
C ASN A 175 19.61 -1.43 -5.16
N ILE A 176 19.22 -0.52 -6.05
CA ILE A 176 20.05 -0.04 -7.14
C ILE A 176 19.81 1.46 -7.37
N ASP A 177 20.88 2.19 -7.66
CA ASP A 177 20.79 3.62 -7.97
C ASP A 177 20.42 3.87 -9.43
N VAL A 178 20.82 2.99 -10.34
CA VAL A 178 20.61 3.18 -11.79
C VAL A 178 19.89 1.97 -12.40
N TYR A 179 18.81 2.23 -13.13
CA TYR A 179 18.06 1.22 -13.90
C TYR A 179 17.88 1.67 -15.35
N GLY A 180 18.45 0.92 -16.29
CA GLY A 180 18.34 1.25 -17.72
C GLY A 180 18.85 2.64 -18.10
N GLY A 181 19.85 3.18 -17.39
CA GLY A 181 20.37 4.53 -17.59
C GLY A 181 19.53 5.64 -16.94
N LEU A 182 18.52 5.27 -16.14
CA LEU A 182 17.75 6.19 -15.30
C LEU A 182 18.29 6.14 -13.87
N ASP A 183 18.61 7.29 -13.33
CA ASP A 183 19.07 7.44 -11.94
C ASP A 183 17.86 7.48 -11.01
N LEU A 184 17.62 6.38 -10.27
CA LEU A 184 16.51 6.24 -9.32
C LEU A 184 16.80 6.85 -7.95
N ALA A 185 18.07 7.25 -7.70
CA ALA A 185 18.45 7.91 -6.45
C ALA A 185 18.18 9.42 -6.47
N THR A 186 17.84 10.01 -7.63
CA THR A 186 17.66 11.44 -7.79
C THR A 186 16.26 11.83 -8.28
N ASP A 187 15.80 13.01 -7.87
CA ASP A 187 14.57 13.61 -8.38
C ASP A 187 14.60 13.80 -9.91
N GLN A 188 15.76 14.07 -10.48
CA GLN A 188 15.92 14.22 -11.94
C GLN A 188 15.57 12.90 -12.67
N GLY A 189 16.00 11.76 -12.15
CA GLY A 189 15.66 10.45 -12.72
C GLY A 189 14.16 10.18 -12.64
N TRP A 190 13.54 10.44 -11.50
CA TRP A 190 12.10 10.29 -11.34
C TRP A 190 11.29 11.24 -12.22
N ASN A 191 11.72 12.50 -12.35
CA ASN A 191 11.07 13.46 -13.26
C ASN A 191 11.13 13.01 -14.74
N ARG A 192 12.19 12.34 -15.17
CA ARG A 192 12.25 11.75 -16.51
C ARG A 192 11.22 10.64 -16.69
N ILE A 193 11.05 9.76 -15.69
CA ILE A 193 10.09 8.66 -15.71
C ILE A 193 8.66 9.21 -15.77
N THR A 194 8.31 10.11 -14.86
CA THR A 194 6.95 10.68 -14.78
C THR A 194 6.61 11.50 -16.03
N SER A 195 7.58 12.25 -16.58
CA SER A 195 7.38 12.98 -17.85
C SER A 195 7.01 12.06 -19.02
N VAL A 196 7.66 10.89 -19.12
CA VAL A 196 7.35 9.91 -20.17
C VAL A 196 5.99 9.26 -19.91
N VAL A 197 5.70 8.88 -18.66
CA VAL A 197 4.40 8.31 -18.27
C VAL A 197 3.27 9.29 -18.61
N ASN A 198 3.41 10.56 -18.26
CA ASN A 198 2.43 11.60 -18.54
C ASN A 198 2.25 11.81 -20.06
N MET A 199 3.34 11.81 -20.84
CA MET A 199 3.25 11.90 -22.31
C MET A 199 2.49 10.71 -22.91
N VAL A 200 2.73 9.50 -22.44
CA VAL A 200 2.03 8.29 -22.91
C VAL A 200 0.54 8.38 -22.57
N ILE A 201 0.23 8.74 -21.32
CA ILE A 201 -1.15 8.91 -20.84
C ILE A 201 -1.89 9.92 -21.75
N GLN A 202 -1.34 11.11 -21.94
CA GLN A 202 -1.96 12.14 -22.78
C GLN A 202 -2.24 11.65 -24.20
N LYS A 203 -1.27 10.97 -24.83
CA LYS A 203 -1.45 10.43 -26.20
C LYS A 203 -2.48 9.32 -26.30
N MET A 204 -2.67 8.54 -25.23
CA MET A 204 -3.65 7.45 -25.23
C MET A 204 -5.07 7.93 -24.94
N VAL A 205 -5.21 8.92 -24.07
CA VAL A 205 -6.50 9.33 -23.50
C VAL A 205 -7.12 10.53 -24.24
N THR A 206 -6.29 11.41 -24.83
CA THR A 206 -6.80 12.58 -25.58
C THR A 206 -7.15 12.14 -26.99
N PRO A 207 -8.42 12.21 -27.42
CA PRO A 207 -8.79 11.94 -28.81
C PRO A 207 -8.06 12.89 -29.76
N LYS A 208 -7.64 12.37 -30.93
CA LYS A 208 -7.13 13.20 -32.01
C LYS A 208 -8.23 14.02 -32.61
#